data_9c22d31fd9eea96ae729c2f4f83a6430
#
_entry.id   9c22d31fd9eea96ae729c2f4f83a6430
#
_cell.length_a   1.000
_cell.length_b   1.000
_cell.length_c   1.000
_cell.angle_alpha   90.00
_cell.angle_beta   90.00
_cell.angle_gamma   90.00
#
_symmetry.space_group_name_H-M   'P 1'
#
loop_
_entity.id
_entity.type
_entity.pdbx_description
1 polymer ?
#
loop_
_entity_poly.entity_id
_entity_poly.type
_entity_poly.pdbx_seq_one_letter_code
_entity_poly.pdbx_strand_id
1 'polypeptide(L)'
;MAALLFVILLLLPVTTLAEPVHDSSALKAQSARTEPLTISEVLARIELTHPLLRATGIERIEARAKIQKALGAWEPTFKNITQAARIQDWNFLFAEAVYTGGFNDSKLEVGHPWGFRIMGGIRNGFGDQLATGHPPVQAGQAGTAAWIPDVTLFYPQQQMIFGGEFKLLRGFMMNDEYAELQQAELAGPQAEIKVAQKRQDLYLAGAVQYWDWQVAVKQADVVKRALAVAEERLIQVQGLAKGGKAAPLDVVEANKEVQNRREAAIAAQRQVEYEQYHLSLFLWENGEPVTPRPEWAPEFQGETPLPTKDEVAAYKVEAKEDRPEVRDLYIEAKMNNIDLKLAKNYLLPKLNIEGGRVDAAADWIVGVGYHYGMQFEMPLFQREGRGKVMTAEADQQQLVLKQLYTEQQVKVDVDNWLSAQVRARDRVKAATEALRLAKTLEEGERTRFNMGATTVLFVNLRERNVVDSAYELYRAQADYAVSKGGMLWARGNLSKPWPESELAKYGNPLTAAGMNGYKQPGRD
;
A
#
# COMPACT_ATOMS: atom_id res chain seq x y z
N MET A 1 -26.22 -25.13 -46.36
CA MET A 1 -27.43 -24.86 -45.56
C MET A 1 -27.00 -24.29 -44.22
N ALA A 2 -27.63 -23.23 -43.84
CA ALA A 2 -27.19 -22.21 -42.90
C ALA A 2 -26.85 -22.69 -41.50
N ALA A 3 -25.66 -22.31 -41.04
CA ALA A 3 -25.30 -22.36 -39.63
C ALA A 3 -25.73 -21.05 -38.95
N LEU A 4 -26.62 -21.15 -37.99
CA LEU A 4 -27.08 -20.04 -37.18
C LEU A 4 -25.96 -19.66 -36.17
N LEU A 5 -25.33 -18.52 -36.40
CA LEU A 5 -24.50 -17.83 -35.38
C LEU A 5 -25.46 -17.11 -34.44
N PHE A 6 -25.56 -17.58 -33.18
CA PHE A 6 -26.19 -16.83 -32.08
C PHE A 6 -25.16 -15.88 -31.50
N VAL A 7 -25.20 -14.62 -31.93
CA VAL A 7 -24.50 -13.52 -31.24
C VAL A 7 -25.40 -13.03 -30.12
N ILE A 8 -25.08 -13.38 -28.89
CA ILE A 8 -25.72 -12.77 -27.72
C ILE A 8 -25.05 -11.41 -27.48
N LEU A 9 -25.75 -10.37 -27.92
CA LEU A 9 -25.41 -8.98 -27.63
C LEU A 9 -25.88 -8.68 -26.20
N LEU A 10 -24.97 -8.71 -25.23
CA LEU A 10 -25.23 -8.23 -23.86
C LEU A 10 -25.33 -6.70 -23.90
N LEU A 11 -26.55 -6.20 -23.89
CA LEU A 11 -26.86 -4.79 -23.59
C LEU A 11 -26.56 -4.52 -22.12
N LEU A 12 -25.42 -3.92 -21.84
CA LEU A 12 -25.12 -3.29 -20.54
C LEU A 12 -25.92 -1.98 -20.44
N PRO A 13 -26.64 -1.74 -19.35
CA PRO A 13 -27.26 -0.44 -19.14
C PRO A 13 -26.18 0.61 -18.89
N VAL A 14 -26.19 1.66 -19.70
CA VAL A 14 -25.41 2.88 -19.45
C VAL A 14 -26.02 3.57 -18.22
N THR A 15 -25.39 3.37 -17.07
CA THR A 15 -25.71 4.18 -15.90
C THR A 15 -25.14 5.57 -16.10
N THR A 16 -26.00 6.55 -16.27
CA THR A 16 -25.66 7.96 -16.21
C THR A 16 -25.05 8.26 -14.85
N LEU A 17 -23.79 8.72 -14.86
CA LEU A 17 -23.15 9.31 -13.69
C LEU A 17 -23.96 10.55 -13.31
N ALA A 18 -24.64 10.50 -12.17
CA ALA A 18 -25.24 11.66 -11.56
C ALA A 18 -24.11 12.65 -11.17
N GLU A 19 -24.20 13.89 -11.62
CA GLU A 19 -23.32 14.96 -11.17
C GLU A 19 -23.40 15.09 -9.64
N PRO A 20 -22.28 15.32 -8.93
CA PRO A 20 -22.30 15.56 -7.51
C PRO A 20 -23.04 16.87 -7.23
N VAL A 21 -24.17 16.76 -6.56
CA VAL A 21 -24.88 17.93 -6.00
C VAL A 21 -23.95 18.56 -4.96
N HIS A 22 -23.41 19.73 -5.26
CA HIS A 22 -22.66 20.53 -4.29
C HIS A 22 -23.58 20.88 -3.12
N ASP A 23 -23.41 20.18 -2.02
CA ASP A 23 -24.16 20.43 -0.79
C ASP A 23 -23.61 21.68 -0.08
N SER A 24 -24.26 22.82 -0.33
CA SER A 24 -23.93 24.09 0.31
C SER A 24 -24.13 24.09 1.84
N SER A 25 -24.69 23.04 2.41
CA SER A 25 -24.88 22.88 3.86
C SER A 25 -23.56 22.59 4.59
N ALA A 26 -22.61 21.90 3.93
CA ALA A 26 -21.29 21.61 4.49
C ALA A 26 -20.44 22.88 4.68
N LEU A 27 -20.50 23.81 3.73
CA LEU A 27 -19.85 25.13 3.82
C LEU A 27 -20.41 26.00 4.96
N LYS A 28 -21.71 25.90 5.25
CA LYS A 28 -22.34 26.58 6.38
C LYS A 28 -22.00 25.97 7.73
N ALA A 29 -21.83 24.65 7.82
CA ALA A 29 -21.41 23.97 9.06
C ALA A 29 -19.98 24.34 9.46
N GLN A 30 -19.06 24.53 8.51
CA GLN A 30 -17.69 25.00 8.76
C GLN A 30 -17.62 26.43 9.32
N SER A 31 -18.60 27.29 9.00
CA SER A 31 -18.61 28.67 9.49
C SER A 31 -18.98 28.81 10.97
N ALA A 32 -19.57 27.80 11.59
CA ALA A 32 -20.10 27.82 12.96
C ALA A 32 -19.22 27.11 14.00
N ARG A 33 -18.03 26.60 13.62
CA ARG A 33 -17.16 25.91 14.57
C ARG A 33 -16.54 26.88 15.55
N THR A 34 -16.78 26.67 16.84
CA THR A 34 -16.18 27.42 17.96
C THR A 34 -15.13 26.61 18.73
N GLU A 35 -15.09 25.27 18.52
CA GLU A 35 -14.15 24.40 19.22
C GLU A 35 -12.78 24.38 18.55
N PRO A 36 -11.69 24.34 19.33
CA PRO A 36 -10.33 24.24 18.78
C PRO A 36 -10.12 22.91 18.08
N LEU A 37 -9.31 22.92 17.01
CA LEU A 37 -8.88 21.72 16.30
C LEU A 37 -7.88 20.94 17.15
N THR A 38 -8.20 19.71 17.50
CA THR A 38 -7.31 18.85 18.31
C THR A 38 -6.48 17.93 17.42
N ILE A 39 -5.30 17.54 17.90
CA ILE A 39 -4.46 16.55 17.19
C ILE A 39 -5.20 15.22 17.01
N SER A 40 -5.99 14.79 17.99
CA SER A 40 -6.79 13.57 17.92
C SER A 40 -7.79 13.62 16.78
N GLU A 41 -8.40 14.78 16.51
CA GLU A 41 -9.29 14.97 15.38
C GLU A 41 -8.56 14.90 14.04
N VAL A 42 -7.38 15.51 13.94
CA VAL A 42 -6.55 15.42 12.72
C VAL A 42 -6.23 13.97 12.39
N LEU A 43 -5.77 13.20 13.39
CA LEU A 43 -5.46 11.78 13.21
C LEU A 43 -6.70 10.94 12.87
N ALA A 44 -7.83 11.21 13.50
CA ALA A 44 -9.10 10.55 13.18
C ALA A 44 -9.57 10.87 11.75
N ARG A 45 -9.43 12.12 11.29
CA ARG A 45 -9.75 12.49 9.90
C ARG A 45 -8.83 11.81 8.90
N ILE A 46 -7.53 11.67 9.21
CA ILE A 46 -6.59 10.88 8.38
C ILE A 46 -7.10 9.45 8.24
N GLU A 47 -7.49 8.79 9.34
CA GLU A 47 -7.99 7.41 9.28
C GLU A 47 -9.28 7.29 8.46
N LEU A 48 -10.21 8.23 8.65
CA LEU A 48 -11.54 8.17 8.04
C LEU A 48 -11.54 8.55 6.55
N THR A 49 -10.77 9.55 6.16
CA THR A 49 -10.99 10.23 4.88
C THR A 49 -9.76 10.41 4.00
N HIS A 50 -8.55 10.20 4.52
CA HIS A 50 -7.33 10.52 3.78
C HIS A 50 -7.15 9.64 2.52
N PRO A 51 -7.05 10.25 1.30
CA PRO A 51 -7.04 9.49 0.04
C PRO A 51 -5.91 8.47 -0.06
N LEU A 52 -4.69 8.82 0.39
CA LEU A 52 -3.54 7.91 0.31
C LEU A 52 -3.68 6.69 1.23
N LEU A 53 -4.29 6.84 2.41
CA LEU A 53 -4.54 5.70 3.28
C LEU A 53 -5.60 4.77 2.68
N ARG A 54 -6.65 5.34 2.08
CA ARG A 54 -7.66 4.58 1.35
C ARG A 54 -7.09 3.88 0.14
N ALA A 55 -6.23 4.56 -0.64
CA ALA A 55 -5.55 3.96 -1.79
C ALA A 55 -4.71 2.74 -1.37
N THR A 56 -3.95 2.86 -0.28
CA THR A 56 -3.19 1.72 0.25
C THR A 56 -4.12 0.61 0.75
N GLY A 57 -5.30 0.95 1.26
CA GLY A 57 -6.33 -0.06 1.63
C GLY A 57 -6.81 -0.91 0.45
N ILE A 58 -6.71 -0.43 -0.80
CA ILE A 58 -7.05 -1.17 -2.02
C ILE A 58 -6.09 -2.34 -2.25
N GLU A 59 -4.87 -2.31 -1.74
CA GLU A 59 -3.93 -3.44 -1.80
C GLU A 59 -4.51 -4.73 -1.19
N ARG A 60 -5.47 -4.61 -0.26
CA ARG A 60 -6.24 -5.75 0.26
C ARG A 60 -7.06 -6.46 -0.84
N ILE A 61 -7.58 -5.68 -1.79
CA ILE A 61 -8.33 -6.21 -2.94
C ILE A 61 -7.35 -6.88 -3.90
N GLU A 62 -6.21 -6.26 -4.15
CA GLU A 62 -5.15 -6.85 -4.99
C GLU A 62 -4.62 -8.16 -4.40
N ALA A 63 -4.44 -8.23 -3.08
CA ALA A 63 -4.04 -9.45 -2.39
C ALA A 63 -5.07 -10.59 -2.58
N ARG A 64 -6.38 -10.28 -2.45
CA ARG A 64 -7.46 -11.25 -2.73
C ARG A 64 -7.46 -11.66 -4.21
N ALA A 65 -7.25 -10.72 -5.12
CA ALA A 65 -7.17 -11.01 -6.55
C ALA A 65 -5.99 -11.94 -6.90
N LYS A 66 -4.84 -11.79 -6.22
CA LYS A 66 -3.70 -12.71 -6.37
C LYS A 66 -4.06 -14.13 -5.93
N ILE A 67 -4.75 -14.29 -4.79
CA ILE A 67 -5.23 -15.61 -4.33
C ILE A 67 -6.20 -16.20 -5.35
N GLN A 68 -7.17 -15.43 -5.81
CA GLN A 68 -8.15 -15.87 -6.79
C GLN A 68 -7.48 -16.27 -8.12
N LYS A 69 -6.50 -15.49 -8.59
CA LYS A 69 -5.71 -15.82 -9.77
C LYS A 69 -4.95 -17.15 -9.59
N ALA A 70 -4.30 -17.33 -8.44
CA ALA A 70 -3.54 -18.55 -8.16
C ALA A 70 -4.46 -19.80 -8.08
N LEU A 71 -5.66 -19.66 -7.50
CA LEU A 71 -6.66 -20.73 -7.47
C LEU A 71 -7.15 -21.12 -8.86
N GLY A 72 -7.12 -20.19 -9.82
CA GLY A 72 -7.48 -20.45 -11.23
C GLY A 72 -6.65 -21.55 -11.89
N ALA A 73 -5.46 -21.88 -11.37
CA ALA A 73 -4.65 -22.99 -11.87
C ALA A 73 -5.32 -24.37 -11.69
N TRP A 74 -6.28 -24.49 -10.78
CA TRP A 74 -7.00 -25.75 -10.49
C TRP A 74 -8.50 -25.68 -10.80
N GLU A 75 -8.95 -24.62 -11.46
CA GLU A 75 -10.34 -24.54 -11.91
C GLU A 75 -10.61 -25.59 -12.99
N PRO A 76 -11.82 -26.22 -12.99
CA PRO A 76 -12.25 -27.06 -14.08
C PRO A 76 -12.25 -26.27 -15.38
N THR A 77 -11.41 -26.65 -16.32
CA THR A 77 -11.29 -26.00 -17.62
C THR A 77 -12.01 -26.82 -18.68
N PHE A 78 -13.01 -26.23 -19.32
CA PHE A 78 -13.61 -26.82 -20.53
C PHE A 78 -12.72 -26.51 -21.74
N LYS A 79 -12.25 -27.56 -22.39
CA LYS A 79 -11.48 -27.46 -23.63
C LYS A 79 -12.26 -28.10 -24.77
N ASN A 80 -12.39 -27.38 -25.86
CA ASN A 80 -12.90 -27.92 -27.13
C ASN A 80 -11.78 -27.78 -28.16
N ILE A 81 -11.32 -28.91 -28.66
CA ILE A 81 -10.23 -28.99 -29.62
C ILE A 81 -10.77 -29.67 -30.88
N THR A 82 -10.78 -28.96 -31.99
CA THR A 82 -11.12 -29.53 -33.31
C THR A 82 -9.86 -29.58 -34.13
N GLN A 83 -9.53 -30.78 -34.61
CA GLN A 83 -8.39 -30.97 -35.49
C GLN A 83 -8.87 -31.71 -36.76
N ALA A 84 -8.36 -31.29 -37.89
CA ALA A 84 -8.55 -31.94 -39.18
C ALA A 84 -7.20 -32.04 -39.89
N ALA A 85 -6.96 -33.17 -40.52
CA ALA A 85 -5.75 -33.36 -41.32
C ALA A 85 -6.04 -34.14 -42.56
N ARG A 86 -5.19 -33.91 -43.52
CA ARG A 86 -5.08 -34.76 -44.73
C ARG A 86 -3.71 -35.42 -44.66
N ILE A 87 -3.70 -36.74 -44.52
CA ILE A 87 -2.48 -37.55 -44.43
C ILE A 87 -2.37 -38.35 -45.73
N GLN A 88 -1.21 -38.24 -46.35
CA GLN A 88 -0.85 -39.04 -47.53
C GLN A 88 0.19 -40.05 -47.08
N ASP A 89 -0.21 -41.32 -47.05
CA ASP A 89 0.67 -42.42 -46.67
C ASP A 89 1.23 -43.08 -47.93
N TRP A 90 2.55 -43.09 -48.05
CA TRP A 90 3.28 -43.80 -49.09
C TRP A 90 3.57 -45.21 -48.60
N ASN A 91 2.56 -46.05 -48.60
CA ASN A 91 2.78 -47.41 -48.17
C ASN A 91 3.60 -48.17 -49.19
N PHE A 92 4.61 -48.82 -48.74
CA PHE A 92 5.82 -49.31 -49.40
C PHE A 92 5.60 -50.22 -50.62
N LEU A 93 4.41 -50.65 -50.90
CA LEU A 93 4.27 -51.70 -51.88
C LEU A 93 3.25 -51.46 -52.99
N PHE A 94 2.18 -50.74 -52.88
CA PHE A 94 1.18 -50.75 -54.01
C PHE A 94 0.12 -49.64 -54.10
N ALA A 95 -0.03 -48.72 -53.15
CA ALA A 95 -1.04 -47.67 -53.31
C ALA A 95 -0.74 -46.43 -52.45
N GLU A 96 -0.94 -45.27 -53.01
CA GLU A 96 -1.02 -44.01 -52.29
C GLU A 96 -2.38 -43.96 -51.61
N ALA A 97 -2.37 -43.96 -50.28
CA ALA A 97 -3.58 -43.78 -49.50
C ALA A 97 -3.66 -42.36 -48.97
N VAL A 98 -4.75 -41.66 -49.30
CA VAL A 98 -5.00 -40.31 -48.77
C VAL A 98 -6.16 -40.39 -47.79
N TYR A 99 -5.89 -40.00 -46.57
CA TYR A 99 -6.88 -39.93 -45.51
C TYR A 99 -7.22 -38.47 -45.26
N THR A 100 -8.50 -38.12 -45.22
CA THR A 100 -8.97 -36.78 -44.89
C THR A 100 -10.02 -36.87 -43.79
N GLY A 101 -9.65 -36.50 -42.60
CA GLY A 101 -10.57 -36.61 -41.48
C GLY A 101 -10.09 -35.75 -40.28
N GLY A 102 -10.76 -35.91 -39.20
CA GLY A 102 -10.43 -35.19 -37.99
C GLY A 102 -11.29 -35.60 -36.81
N PHE A 103 -11.10 -34.87 -35.71
CA PHE A 103 -11.91 -35.07 -34.52
C PHE A 103 -12.20 -33.75 -33.82
N ASN A 104 -13.23 -33.76 -33.00
CA ASN A 104 -13.58 -32.71 -32.05
C ASN A 104 -13.62 -33.30 -30.66
N ASP A 105 -12.72 -32.84 -29.82
CA ASP A 105 -12.66 -33.20 -28.40
C ASP A 105 -13.32 -32.12 -27.56
N SER A 106 -14.33 -32.51 -26.82
CA SER A 106 -14.95 -31.67 -25.77
C SER A 106 -14.66 -32.30 -24.43
N LYS A 107 -13.77 -31.70 -23.65
CA LYS A 107 -13.30 -32.27 -22.38
C LYS A 107 -13.23 -31.25 -21.26
N LEU A 108 -13.42 -31.74 -20.04
CA LEU A 108 -13.12 -31.03 -18.80
C LEU A 108 -11.79 -31.54 -18.27
N GLU A 109 -10.92 -30.59 -17.89
CA GLU A 109 -9.65 -30.87 -17.21
C GLU A 109 -9.64 -30.20 -15.85
N VAL A 110 -9.16 -30.92 -14.83
CA VAL A 110 -9.00 -30.40 -13.47
C VAL A 110 -7.59 -30.76 -12.97
N GLY A 111 -6.85 -29.73 -12.56
CA GLY A 111 -5.57 -29.87 -11.86
C GLY A 111 -5.77 -29.99 -10.35
N HIS A 112 -4.77 -30.48 -9.64
CA HIS A 112 -4.74 -30.54 -8.19
C HIS A 112 -3.38 -30.06 -7.65
N PRO A 113 -3.33 -29.35 -6.50
CA PRO A 113 -2.08 -28.85 -5.92
C PRO A 113 -1.00 -29.90 -5.71
N TRP A 114 -1.37 -31.16 -5.51
CA TRP A 114 -0.40 -32.26 -5.34
C TRP A 114 0.29 -32.70 -6.62
N GLY A 115 0.04 -32.03 -7.75
CA GLY A 115 0.75 -32.32 -9.01
C GLY A 115 0.11 -33.40 -9.86
N PHE A 116 -1.18 -33.65 -9.70
CA PHE A 116 -1.94 -34.49 -10.64
C PHE A 116 -2.97 -33.70 -11.41
N ARG A 117 -3.29 -34.18 -12.60
CA ARG A 117 -4.33 -33.65 -13.48
C ARG A 117 -5.20 -34.79 -13.96
N ILE A 118 -6.51 -34.61 -13.94
CA ILE A 118 -7.48 -35.53 -14.48
C ILE A 118 -8.28 -34.86 -15.59
N MET A 119 -8.66 -35.60 -16.59
CA MET A 119 -9.51 -35.13 -17.69
C MET A 119 -10.60 -36.15 -18.03
N GLY A 120 -11.74 -35.65 -18.49
CA GLY A 120 -12.84 -36.48 -18.99
C GLY A 120 -13.68 -35.73 -20.01
N GLY A 121 -14.14 -36.42 -21.03
CA GLY A 121 -14.90 -35.79 -22.11
C GLY A 121 -15.35 -36.75 -23.20
N ILE A 122 -15.64 -36.15 -24.34
CA ILE A 122 -16.16 -36.86 -25.52
C ILE A 122 -15.34 -36.43 -26.72
N ARG A 123 -14.90 -37.42 -27.51
CA ARG A 123 -14.32 -37.23 -28.86
C ARG A 123 -15.36 -37.58 -29.92
N ASN A 124 -15.56 -36.68 -30.85
CA ASN A 124 -16.39 -36.92 -32.04
C ASN A 124 -15.48 -36.92 -33.26
N GLY A 125 -15.35 -38.06 -33.92
CA GLY A 125 -14.61 -38.17 -35.18
C GLY A 125 -15.45 -37.75 -36.38
N PHE A 126 -14.82 -37.24 -37.43
CA PHE A 126 -15.44 -36.90 -38.71
C PHE A 126 -14.48 -37.17 -39.85
N GLY A 127 -15.05 -37.51 -41.04
CA GLY A 127 -14.26 -37.90 -42.21
C GLY A 127 -13.65 -39.29 -42.08
N ASP A 128 -12.53 -39.48 -42.73
CA ASP A 128 -11.79 -40.74 -42.68
C ASP A 128 -11.13 -40.89 -41.32
N GLN A 129 -11.39 -41.99 -40.63
CA GLN A 129 -10.77 -42.27 -39.33
C GLN A 129 -9.75 -43.39 -39.49
N LEU A 130 -8.54 -43.17 -39.00
CA LEU A 130 -7.54 -44.23 -38.94
C LEU A 130 -7.87 -45.17 -37.77
N ALA A 131 -8.30 -46.37 -38.07
CA ALA A 131 -8.46 -47.42 -37.07
C ALA A 131 -7.19 -48.27 -37.01
N THR A 132 -6.54 -48.33 -35.85
CA THR A 132 -5.47 -49.29 -35.61
C THR A 132 -6.09 -50.64 -35.23
N GLY A 133 -6.22 -51.51 -36.16
CA GLY A 133 -6.66 -52.89 -35.93
C GLY A 133 -6.20 -53.75 -37.08
N HIS A 134 -5.50 -54.80 -36.83
CA HIS A 134 -5.25 -55.79 -37.87
C HIS A 134 -6.58 -56.47 -38.19
N PRO A 135 -7.00 -56.51 -39.48
CA PRO A 135 -8.13 -57.33 -39.82
C PRO A 135 -7.83 -58.80 -39.41
N PRO A 136 -8.82 -59.51 -38.89
CA PRO A 136 -8.61 -60.89 -38.52
C PRO A 136 -8.13 -61.65 -39.77
N VAL A 137 -6.94 -62.19 -39.72
CA VAL A 137 -6.41 -63.07 -40.78
C VAL A 137 -7.38 -64.22 -40.88
N GLN A 138 -8.15 -64.31 -42.00
CA GLN A 138 -8.98 -65.44 -42.21
C GLN A 138 -8.07 -66.68 -42.36
N ALA A 139 -8.23 -67.58 -41.40
CA ALA A 139 -7.48 -68.84 -41.38
C ALA A 139 -7.74 -69.61 -42.69
N GLY A 140 -6.74 -69.64 -43.56
CA GLY A 140 -6.85 -70.42 -44.85
C GLY A 140 -6.09 -69.80 -46.01
N GLN A 141 -5.61 -68.59 -45.99
CA GLN A 141 -4.75 -68.01 -47.02
C GLN A 141 -3.29 -67.93 -46.57
N ALA A 142 -2.65 -69.09 -46.50
CA ALA A 142 -1.20 -69.14 -46.42
C ALA A 142 -0.63 -68.81 -47.80
N GLY A 143 -0.02 -67.64 -47.97
CA GLY A 143 0.77 -67.40 -49.18
C GLY A 143 0.81 -65.99 -49.75
N THR A 144 -0.05 -65.08 -49.37
CA THR A 144 0.08 -63.68 -49.75
C THR A 144 0.08 -62.82 -48.46
N ALA A 145 1.23 -62.41 -48.04
CA ALA A 145 1.34 -61.27 -47.14
C ALA A 145 1.01 -59.98 -47.87
N ALA A 146 -0.26 -59.88 -48.34
CA ALA A 146 -0.80 -58.61 -48.67
C ALA A 146 -1.02 -57.87 -47.37
N TRP A 147 -0.15 -56.96 -47.07
CA TRP A 147 -0.45 -55.86 -46.15
C TRP A 147 -1.66 -55.13 -46.73
N ILE A 148 -2.83 -55.51 -46.26
CA ILE A 148 -4.01 -54.71 -46.49
C ILE A 148 -3.84 -53.52 -45.54
N PRO A 149 -3.68 -52.30 -46.06
CA PRO A 149 -3.69 -51.14 -45.17
C PRO A 149 -4.99 -51.21 -44.40
N ASP A 150 -4.93 -50.97 -43.12
CA ASP A 150 -6.09 -50.99 -42.24
C ASP A 150 -7.20 -50.19 -42.86
N VAL A 151 -8.29 -50.90 -43.20
CA VAL A 151 -9.40 -50.27 -43.89
C VAL A 151 -10.09 -49.35 -42.93
N THR A 152 -10.07 -48.13 -43.24
CA THR A 152 -10.78 -47.06 -42.57
C THR A 152 -12.28 -47.27 -42.71
N LEU A 153 -12.93 -47.59 -41.64
CA LEU A 153 -14.38 -47.64 -41.63
C LEU A 153 -14.89 -46.24 -41.27
N PHE A 154 -15.63 -45.68 -42.21
CA PHE A 154 -16.21 -44.33 -42.14
C PHE A 154 -17.39 -44.27 -41.17
N TYR A 155 -17.13 -44.17 -39.87
CA TYR A 155 -18.19 -43.87 -38.93
C TYR A 155 -17.74 -42.75 -38.00
N PRO A 156 -18.45 -41.64 -37.95
CA PRO A 156 -18.27 -40.65 -36.90
C PRO A 156 -18.66 -41.32 -35.58
N GLN A 157 -17.70 -41.90 -34.89
CA GLN A 157 -17.95 -42.53 -33.60
C GLN A 157 -17.68 -41.55 -32.49
N GLN A 158 -18.73 -41.35 -31.69
CA GLN A 158 -18.59 -40.67 -30.43
C GLN A 158 -17.89 -41.59 -29.42
N GLN A 159 -16.82 -41.11 -28.81
CA GLN A 159 -16.04 -41.84 -27.82
C GLN A 159 -15.92 -41.07 -26.53
N MET A 160 -16.02 -41.79 -25.42
CA MET A 160 -15.67 -41.24 -24.12
C MET A 160 -14.16 -41.24 -23.99
N ILE A 161 -13.60 -40.08 -23.64
CA ILE A 161 -12.20 -39.90 -23.33
C ILE A 161 -12.06 -39.58 -21.83
N PHE A 162 -11.13 -40.22 -21.17
CA PHE A 162 -10.75 -39.90 -19.80
C PHE A 162 -9.29 -40.25 -19.59
N GLY A 163 -8.63 -39.49 -18.72
CA GLY A 163 -7.22 -39.72 -18.42
C GLY A 163 -6.74 -38.96 -17.21
N GLY A 164 -5.51 -39.23 -16.87
CA GLY A 164 -4.84 -38.53 -15.78
C GLY A 164 -3.33 -38.53 -15.97
N GLU A 165 -2.72 -37.46 -15.49
CA GLU A 165 -1.28 -37.28 -15.38
C GLU A 165 -0.91 -37.12 -13.89
N PHE A 166 0.08 -37.83 -13.43
CA PHE A 166 0.57 -37.80 -12.04
C PHE A 166 2.07 -37.51 -12.05
N LYS A 167 2.47 -36.42 -11.41
CA LYS A 167 3.88 -36.07 -11.17
C LYS A 167 4.33 -36.77 -9.88
N LEU A 168 5.29 -37.68 -9.95
CA LEU A 168 5.70 -38.48 -8.80
C LEU A 168 6.93 -37.96 -8.05
N LEU A 169 7.77 -37.17 -8.70
CA LEU A 169 8.98 -36.57 -8.12
C LEU A 169 8.96 -35.06 -8.22
N ARG A 170 9.55 -34.48 -9.27
CA ARG A 170 9.48 -33.03 -9.49
C ARG A 170 8.05 -32.61 -9.75
N GLY A 171 7.55 -31.67 -8.94
CA GLY A 171 6.18 -31.17 -9.03
C GLY A 171 5.15 -31.92 -8.17
N PHE A 172 5.55 -32.99 -7.45
CA PHE A 172 4.70 -33.63 -6.47
C PHE A 172 4.71 -32.84 -5.17
N MET A 173 3.54 -32.49 -4.65
CA MET A 173 3.32 -31.68 -3.43
C MET A 173 4.00 -30.30 -3.43
N MET A 174 4.88 -30.01 -4.38
CA MET A 174 5.54 -28.71 -4.55
C MET A 174 5.79 -28.47 -6.02
N ASN A 175 5.03 -27.55 -6.61
CA ASN A 175 5.10 -27.12 -8.00
C ASN A 175 4.94 -25.61 -8.08
N ASP A 176 5.12 -25.05 -9.28
CA ASP A 176 5.09 -23.60 -9.49
C ASP A 176 3.73 -23.02 -9.10
N GLU A 177 2.64 -23.68 -9.48
CA GLU A 177 1.27 -23.24 -9.21
C GLU A 177 0.98 -23.26 -7.70
N TYR A 178 1.43 -24.28 -6.99
CA TYR A 178 1.23 -24.38 -5.53
C TYR A 178 2.10 -23.39 -4.77
N ALA A 179 3.32 -23.14 -5.23
CA ALA A 179 4.17 -22.09 -4.68
C ALA A 179 3.54 -20.70 -4.88
N GLU A 180 2.99 -20.41 -6.09
CA GLU A 180 2.27 -19.16 -6.37
C GLU A 180 1.07 -18.99 -5.42
N LEU A 181 0.30 -20.05 -5.15
CA LEU A 181 -0.80 -19.98 -4.18
C LEU A 181 -0.30 -19.67 -2.77
N GLN A 182 0.71 -20.40 -2.28
CA GLN A 182 1.26 -20.15 -0.95
C GLN A 182 1.82 -18.73 -0.80
N GLN A 183 2.44 -18.18 -1.84
CA GLN A 183 2.88 -16.78 -1.84
C GLN A 183 1.71 -15.81 -1.92
N ALA A 184 0.69 -16.11 -2.71
CA ALA A 184 -0.53 -15.29 -2.78
C ALA A 184 -1.27 -15.24 -1.44
N GLU A 185 -1.29 -16.32 -0.65
CA GLU A 185 -1.86 -16.33 0.70
C GLU A 185 -1.12 -15.38 1.66
N LEU A 186 0.20 -15.19 1.47
CA LEU A 186 0.99 -14.24 2.24
C LEU A 186 0.79 -12.78 1.80
N ALA A 187 0.23 -12.54 0.61
CA ALA A 187 -0.03 -11.18 0.12
C ALA A 187 -1.09 -10.45 0.98
N GLY A 188 -2.04 -11.17 1.59
CA GLY A 188 -3.02 -10.59 2.51
C GLY A 188 -2.38 -9.97 3.75
N PRO A 189 -1.66 -10.74 4.58
CA PRO A 189 -0.86 -10.20 5.69
C PRO A 189 0.10 -9.09 5.29
N GLN A 190 0.75 -9.19 4.11
CA GLN A 190 1.64 -8.16 3.61
C GLN A 190 0.90 -6.84 3.30
N ALA A 191 -0.27 -6.90 2.69
CA ALA A 191 -1.11 -5.73 2.44
C ALA A 191 -1.52 -5.03 3.75
N GLU A 192 -1.85 -5.79 4.80
CA GLU A 192 -2.13 -5.20 6.13
C GLU A 192 -0.92 -4.49 6.72
N ILE A 193 0.28 -5.04 6.56
CA ILE A 193 1.53 -4.40 7.00
C ILE A 193 1.79 -3.10 6.25
N LYS A 194 1.57 -3.07 4.94
CA LYS A 194 1.70 -1.85 4.12
C LYS A 194 0.70 -0.77 4.53
N VAL A 195 -0.56 -1.14 4.81
CA VAL A 195 -1.56 -0.22 5.34
C VAL A 195 -1.12 0.34 6.70
N ALA A 196 -0.61 -0.51 7.59
CA ALA A 196 -0.10 -0.11 8.89
C ALA A 196 1.11 0.84 8.77
N GLN A 197 2.03 0.57 7.85
CA GLN A 197 3.17 1.44 7.55
C GLN A 197 2.70 2.80 7.02
N LYS A 198 1.80 2.80 6.03
CA LYS A 198 1.27 4.05 5.48
C LYS A 198 0.53 4.87 6.51
N ARG A 199 -0.24 4.21 7.40
CA ARG A 199 -0.94 4.86 8.51
C ARG A 199 0.02 5.57 9.45
N GLN A 200 1.05 4.87 9.95
CA GLN A 200 2.01 5.47 10.88
C GLN A 200 2.76 6.65 10.26
N ASP A 201 3.11 6.59 8.98
CA ASP A 201 3.80 7.67 8.27
C ASP A 201 2.88 8.89 8.10
N LEU A 202 1.62 8.68 7.73
CA LEU A 202 0.64 9.75 7.61
C LEU A 202 0.29 10.37 8.96
N TYR A 203 0.20 9.58 10.03
CA TYR A 203 -0.08 10.10 11.36
C TYR A 203 1.07 10.96 11.88
N LEU A 204 2.32 10.52 11.70
CA LEU A 204 3.48 11.32 12.10
C LEU A 204 3.58 12.60 11.26
N ALA A 205 3.42 12.50 9.94
CA ALA A 205 3.46 13.65 9.05
C ALA A 205 2.35 14.66 9.36
N GLY A 206 1.11 14.18 9.58
CA GLY A 206 -0.02 15.02 9.97
C GLY A 206 0.18 15.69 11.33
N ALA A 207 0.78 14.97 12.29
CA ALA A 207 1.11 15.54 13.59
C ALA A 207 2.18 16.64 13.48
N VAL A 208 3.24 16.42 12.70
CA VAL A 208 4.27 17.44 12.46
C VAL A 208 3.63 18.69 11.84
N GLN A 209 2.86 18.51 10.77
CA GLN A 209 2.21 19.61 10.07
C GLN A 209 1.20 20.37 10.95
N TYR A 210 0.49 19.67 11.81
CA TYR A 210 -0.41 20.29 12.79
C TYR A 210 0.33 21.21 13.77
N TRP A 211 1.48 20.77 14.30
CA TRP A 211 2.26 21.56 15.23
C TRP A 211 2.96 22.73 14.54
N ASP A 212 3.44 22.58 13.31
CA ASP A 212 4.02 23.66 12.52
C ASP A 212 2.98 24.75 12.22
N TRP A 213 1.75 24.37 11.86
CA TRP A 213 0.63 25.31 11.72
C TRP A 213 0.32 26.05 13.02
N GLN A 214 0.27 25.36 14.15
CA GLN A 214 0.03 25.99 15.44
C GLN A 214 1.13 26.99 15.82
N VAL A 215 2.40 26.66 15.54
CA VAL A 215 3.53 27.59 15.72
C VAL A 215 3.32 28.84 14.86
N ALA A 216 3.03 28.69 13.57
CA ALA A 216 2.84 29.81 12.67
C ALA A 216 1.72 30.76 13.16
N VAL A 217 0.60 30.21 13.62
CA VAL A 217 -0.51 31.01 14.16
C VAL A 217 -0.07 31.78 15.42
N LYS A 218 0.61 31.11 16.37
CA LYS A 218 1.09 31.76 17.60
C LYS A 218 2.15 32.82 17.33
N GLN A 219 3.05 32.58 16.39
CA GLN A 219 4.05 33.57 15.98
C GLN A 219 3.40 34.79 15.29
N ALA A 220 2.42 34.59 14.42
CA ALA A 220 1.68 35.69 13.80
C ALA A 220 0.95 36.55 14.85
N ASP A 221 0.35 35.94 15.87
CA ASP A 221 -0.28 36.66 16.98
C ASP A 221 0.72 37.50 17.78
N VAL A 222 1.94 37.01 17.98
CA VAL A 222 3.01 37.77 18.65
C VAL A 222 3.38 39.00 17.84
N VAL A 223 3.64 38.84 16.54
CA VAL A 223 4.03 39.95 15.66
C VAL A 223 2.91 40.97 15.51
N LYS A 224 1.65 40.52 15.40
CA LYS A 224 0.48 41.41 15.33
C LYS A 224 0.37 42.27 16.58
N ARG A 225 0.56 41.69 17.77
CA ARG A 225 0.59 42.48 19.04
C ARG A 225 1.78 43.41 19.07
N ALA A 226 2.95 42.97 18.63
CA ALA A 226 4.15 43.80 18.60
C ALA A 226 4.01 44.99 17.62
N LEU A 227 3.33 44.80 16.48
CA LEU A 227 3.00 45.90 15.55
C LEU A 227 2.08 46.93 16.23
N ALA A 228 1.01 46.51 16.90
CA ALA A 228 0.10 47.39 17.60
C ALA A 228 0.83 48.23 18.66
N VAL A 229 1.73 47.61 19.44
CA VAL A 229 2.56 48.33 20.41
C VAL A 229 3.49 49.35 19.77
N ALA A 230 4.10 49.03 18.61
CA ALA A 230 4.94 49.98 17.89
C ALA A 230 4.16 51.14 17.28
N GLU A 231 2.96 50.92 16.78
CA GLU A 231 2.06 51.97 16.27
C GLU A 231 1.63 52.95 17.40
N GLU A 232 1.27 52.40 18.57
CA GLU A 232 0.95 53.19 19.74
C GLU A 232 2.17 54.04 20.18
N ARG A 233 3.37 53.46 20.18
CA ARG A 233 4.59 54.19 20.52
C ARG A 233 4.92 55.29 19.53
N LEU A 234 4.73 55.09 18.26
CA LEU A 234 4.93 56.14 17.23
C LEU A 234 4.07 57.35 17.57
N ILE A 235 2.79 57.17 17.95
CA ILE A 235 1.90 58.22 18.37
C ILE A 235 2.44 58.96 19.60
N GLN A 236 2.94 58.24 20.60
CA GLN A 236 3.54 58.80 21.83
C GLN A 236 4.78 59.64 21.51
N VAL A 237 5.72 59.11 20.69
CA VAL A 237 6.96 59.82 20.33
C VAL A 237 6.65 61.07 19.47
N GLN A 238 5.68 61.02 18.57
CA GLN A 238 5.21 62.19 17.82
C GLN A 238 4.66 63.28 18.75
N GLY A 239 3.92 62.87 19.80
CA GLY A 239 3.43 63.79 20.82
C GLY A 239 4.56 64.47 21.61
N LEU A 240 5.56 63.68 22.05
CA LEU A 240 6.75 64.17 22.76
C LEU A 240 7.58 65.12 21.85
N ALA A 241 7.74 64.82 20.58
CA ALA A 241 8.49 65.67 19.65
C ALA A 241 7.79 67.01 19.41
N LYS A 242 6.45 67.00 19.27
CA LYS A 242 5.66 68.26 19.18
C LYS A 242 5.79 69.12 20.42
N GLY A 243 5.96 68.50 21.59
CA GLY A 243 6.21 69.18 22.87
C GLY A 243 7.71 69.53 23.13
N GLY A 244 8.58 69.34 22.17
CA GLY A 244 10.01 69.61 22.28
C GLY A 244 10.79 68.66 23.24
N LYS A 245 10.19 67.51 23.62
CA LYS A 245 10.75 66.52 24.57
C LYS A 245 11.39 65.33 23.91
N ALA A 246 11.28 65.17 22.58
CA ALA A 246 11.96 64.15 21.79
C ALA A 246 12.56 64.76 20.52
N ALA A 247 13.67 64.18 20.03
CA ALA A 247 14.29 64.65 18.81
C ALA A 247 13.45 64.27 17.57
N PRO A 248 13.50 65.03 16.47
CA PRO A 248 12.86 64.64 15.21
C PRO A 248 13.34 63.28 14.67
N LEU A 249 14.58 62.93 14.95
CA LEU A 249 15.18 61.64 14.62
C LEU A 249 14.51 60.46 15.34
N ASP A 250 14.05 60.64 16.57
CA ASP A 250 13.30 59.60 17.33
C ASP A 250 11.97 59.25 16.66
N VAL A 251 11.32 60.23 16.04
CA VAL A 251 10.08 60.02 15.23
C VAL A 251 10.39 59.15 13.98
N VAL A 252 11.52 59.44 13.32
CA VAL A 252 11.96 58.68 12.16
C VAL A 252 12.28 57.22 12.56
N GLU A 253 12.99 57.02 13.70
CA GLU A 253 13.30 55.71 14.22
C GLU A 253 12.04 54.90 14.60
N ALA A 254 11.08 55.55 15.29
CA ALA A 254 9.81 54.93 15.66
C ALA A 254 9.00 54.55 14.40
N ASN A 255 8.98 55.41 13.38
CA ASN A 255 8.28 55.09 12.12
C ASN A 255 8.95 53.94 11.36
N LYS A 256 10.28 53.92 11.27
CA LYS A 256 11.04 52.82 10.71
C LYS A 256 10.70 51.50 11.41
N GLU A 257 10.61 51.47 12.73
CA GLU A 257 10.27 50.26 13.47
C GLU A 257 8.85 49.79 13.16
N VAL A 258 7.87 50.71 13.02
CA VAL A 258 6.51 50.36 12.58
C VAL A 258 6.54 49.67 11.20
N GLN A 259 7.33 50.23 10.24
CA GLN A 259 7.44 49.60 8.91
C GLN A 259 8.08 48.22 8.96
N ASN A 260 9.15 48.05 9.76
CA ASN A 260 9.79 46.73 9.97
C ASN A 260 8.81 45.70 10.55
N ARG A 261 8.01 46.10 11.56
CA ARG A 261 7.03 45.19 12.17
C ARG A 261 5.82 44.93 11.26
N ARG A 262 5.46 45.88 10.41
CA ARG A 262 4.42 45.65 9.40
C ARG A 262 4.86 44.66 8.34
N GLU A 263 6.11 44.76 7.87
CA GLU A 263 6.69 43.78 6.97
C GLU A 263 6.73 42.38 7.63
N ALA A 264 7.21 42.28 8.88
CA ALA A 264 7.21 41.02 9.61
C ALA A 264 5.79 40.42 9.82
N ALA A 265 4.78 41.28 10.05
CA ALA A 265 3.38 40.83 10.16
C ALA A 265 2.85 40.25 8.85
N ILE A 266 3.19 40.86 7.70
CA ILE A 266 2.82 40.35 6.38
C ILE A 266 3.50 38.99 6.13
N ALA A 267 4.80 38.87 6.45
CA ALA A 267 5.54 37.62 6.32
C ALA A 267 4.96 36.51 7.22
N ALA A 268 4.64 36.84 8.47
CA ALA A 268 4.02 35.89 9.40
C ALA A 268 2.63 35.44 8.95
N GLN A 269 1.82 36.37 8.42
CA GLN A 269 0.51 36.03 7.85
C GLN A 269 0.66 35.06 6.65
N ARG A 270 1.63 35.31 5.77
CA ARG A 270 1.92 34.41 4.66
C ARG A 270 2.35 33.03 5.13
N GLN A 271 3.10 32.94 6.24
CA GLN A 271 3.50 31.67 6.83
C GLN A 271 2.29 30.90 7.38
N VAL A 272 1.36 31.59 8.03
CA VAL A 272 0.10 30.97 8.48
C VAL A 272 -0.67 30.37 7.31
N GLU A 273 -0.84 31.12 6.21
CA GLU A 273 -1.51 30.63 5.01
C GLU A 273 -0.80 29.40 4.40
N TYR A 274 0.52 29.43 4.38
CA TYR A 274 1.32 28.31 3.89
C TYR A 274 1.05 27.03 4.72
N GLU A 275 1.14 27.13 6.04
CA GLU A 275 0.92 25.97 6.92
C GLU A 275 -0.55 25.51 6.91
N GLN A 276 -1.51 26.42 6.76
CA GLN A 276 -2.93 26.09 6.58
C GLN A 276 -3.16 25.23 5.33
N TYR A 277 -2.57 25.61 4.18
CA TYR A 277 -2.69 24.83 2.96
C TYR A 277 -2.03 23.46 3.09
N HIS A 278 -0.88 23.39 3.74
CA HIS A 278 -0.21 22.09 3.96
C HIS A 278 -1.01 21.20 4.93
N LEU A 279 -1.56 21.76 6.01
CA LEU A 279 -2.39 21.00 6.95
C LEU A 279 -3.71 20.55 6.31
N SER A 280 -4.26 21.31 5.37
CA SER A 280 -5.49 20.91 4.66
C SER A 280 -5.34 19.59 3.91
N LEU A 281 -4.13 19.21 3.49
CA LEU A 281 -3.85 17.92 2.86
C LEU A 281 -4.06 16.72 3.80
N PHE A 282 -4.16 16.93 5.10
CA PHE A 282 -4.48 15.92 6.10
C PHE A 282 -5.93 16.00 6.59
N LEU A 283 -6.65 17.05 6.22
CA LEU A 283 -8.03 17.31 6.63
C LEU A 283 -8.97 17.20 5.43
N TRP A 284 -9.48 16.00 5.19
CA TRP A 284 -10.38 15.75 4.07
C TRP A 284 -11.83 15.63 4.53
N GLU A 285 -12.73 16.25 3.80
CA GLU A 285 -14.17 16.14 4.01
C GLU A 285 -14.88 16.12 2.65
N ASN A 286 -15.77 15.15 2.43
CA ASN A 286 -16.50 14.97 1.18
C ASN A 286 -15.63 14.94 -0.09
N GLY A 287 -14.39 14.47 0.00
CA GLY A 287 -13.47 14.35 -1.12
C GLY A 287 -12.64 15.60 -1.42
N GLU A 288 -12.77 16.66 -0.62
CA GLU A 288 -12.00 17.90 -0.75
C GLU A 288 -11.18 18.20 0.51
N PRO A 289 -10.02 18.86 0.38
CA PRO A 289 -9.22 19.30 1.52
C PRO A 289 -9.88 20.49 2.22
N VAL A 290 -9.92 20.44 3.55
CA VAL A 290 -10.48 21.51 4.40
C VAL A 290 -9.35 22.37 4.96
N THR A 291 -9.37 23.67 4.65
CA THR A 291 -8.39 24.62 5.17
C THR A 291 -8.75 25.01 6.62
N PRO A 292 -7.91 24.74 7.62
CA PRO A 292 -8.17 25.11 9.00
C PRO A 292 -8.08 26.63 9.18
N ARG A 293 -8.88 27.18 10.10
CA ARG A 293 -8.85 28.62 10.41
C ARG A 293 -7.87 28.88 11.56
N PRO A 294 -7.18 30.04 11.59
CA PRO A 294 -6.26 30.39 12.68
C PRO A 294 -6.91 30.35 14.07
N GLU A 295 -8.22 30.71 14.16
CA GLU A 295 -9.00 30.72 15.41
C GLU A 295 -9.19 29.32 16.02
N TRP A 296 -8.96 28.27 15.24
CA TRP A 296 -9.06 26.88 15.71
C TRP A 296 -7.76 26.38 16.37
N ALA A 297 -6.69 27.19 16.37
CA ALA A 297 -5.41 26.79 16.98
C ALA A 297 -5.54 26.79 18.51
N PRO A 298 -5.37 25.63 19.19
CA PRO A 298 -5.41 25.55 20.65
C PRO A 298 -4.16 26.14 21.28
N GLU A 299 -4.15 26.21 22.61
CA GLU A 299 -2.94 26.46 23.36
C GLU A 299 -2.06 25.19 23.44
N PHE A 300 -0.75 25.37 23.56
CA PHE A 300 0.17 24.24 23.72
C PHE A 300 -0.10 23.51 25.05
N GLN A 301 -0.08 22.20 25.00
CA GLN A 301 -0.26 21.36 26.18
C GLN A 301 0.98 21.41 27.08
N GLY A 302 0.77 21.24 28.39
CA GLY A 302 1.84 21.21 29.37
C GLY A 302 2.78 19.99 29.23
N GLU A 303 3.84 20.01 30.04
CA GLU A 303 4.83 18.94 30.10
C GLU A 303 4.21 17.64 30.67
N THR A 304 4.65 16.51 30.10
CA THR A 304 4.36 15.17 30.63
C THR A 304 5.63 14.55 31.21
N PRO A 305 5.52 13.62 32.18
CA PRO A 305 6.68 12.88 32.68
C PRO A 305 7.44 12.19 31.57
N LEU A 306 8.76 12.14 31.69
CA LEU A 306 9.59 11.34 30.79
C LEU A 306 9.50 9.86 31.16
N PRO A 307 9.66 8.96 30.19
CA PRO A 307 9.68 7.53 30.44
C PRO A 307 10.91 7.14 31.30
N THR A 308 10.70 6.17 32.17
CA THR A 308 11.75 5.54 32.96
C THR A 308 12.65 4.64 32.12
N LYS A 309 13.80 4.23 32.66
CA LYS A 309 14.69 3.31 31.94
C LYS A 309 14.04 1.97 31.59
N ASP A 310 13.20 1.46 32.50
CA ASP A 310 12.49 0.17 32.29
C ASP A 310 11.41 0.31 31.21
N GLU A 311 10.69 1.43 31.20
CA GLU A 311 9.73 1.72 30.11
C GLU A 311 10.42 1.86 28.76
N VAL A 312 11.60 2.51 28.70
CA VAL A 312 12.37 2.59 27.44
C VAL A 312 12.83 1.22 26.97
N ALA A 313 13.23 0.34 27.89
CA ALA A 313 13.56 -1.04 27.51
C ALA A 313 12.33 -1.78 26.96
N ALA A 314 11.16 -1.60 27.54
CA ALA A 314 9.90 -2.16 27.03
C ALA A 314 9.55 -1.56 25.65
N TYR A 315 9.74 -0.27 25.41
CA TYR A 315 9.51 0.38 24.12
C TYR A 315 10.38 -0.20 23.00
N LYS A 316 11.62 -0.59 23.29
CA LYS A 316 12.50 -1.26 22.32
C LYS A 316 12.02 -2.66 21.95
N VAL A 317 11.39 -3.37 22.90
CA VAL A 317 10.77 -4.67 22.63
C VAL A 317 9.51 -4.48 21.77
N GLU A 318 8.62 -3.56 22.14
CA GLU A 318 7.44 -3.21 21.36
C GLU A 318 7.82 -2.80 19.92
N ALA A 319 8.85 -1.95 19.77
CA ALA A 319 9.33 -1.53 18.46
C ALA A 319 9.74 -2.70 17.58
N LYS A 320 10.40 -3.72 18.15
CA LYS A 320 10.78 -4.92 17.40
C LYS A 320 9.56 -5.76 16.98
N GLU A 321 8.50 -5.79 17.78
CA GLU A 321 7.32 -6.61 17.53
C GLU A 321 6.27 -5.91 16.67
N ASP A 322 6.07 -4.61 16.88
CA ASP A 322 4.95 -3.85 16.32
C ASP A 322 5.31 -3.05 15.06
N ARG A 323 6.60 -2.75 14.82
CA ARG A 323 7.02 -1.96 13.65
C ARG A 323 6.73 -2.71 12.35
N PRO A 324 6.02 -2.07 11.41
CA PRO A 324 5.64 -2.70 10.13
C PRO A 324 6.84 -3.17 9.33
N GLU A 325 7.95 -2.44 9.33
CA GLU A 325 9.16 -2.77 8.57
C GLU A 325 9.79 -4.09 9.03
N VAL A 326 9.76 -4.36 10.33
CA VAL A 326 10.24 -5.64 10.89
C VAL A 326 9.30 -6.77 10.52
N ARG A 327 8.00 -6.52 10.62
CA ARG A 327 6.96 -7.52 10.29
C ARG A 327 6.96 -7.88 8.80
N ASP A 328 7.24 -6.92 7.91
CA ASP A 328 7.34 -7.17 6.46
C ASP A 328 8.49 -8.12 6.14
N LEU A 329 9.66 -7.93 6.74
CA LEU A 329 10.80 -8.84 6.59
C LEU A 329 10.49 -10.28 7.03
N TYR A 330 9.62 -10.48 8.05
CA TYR A 330 9.16 -11.82 8.42
C TYR A 330 8.29 -12.45 7.33
N ILE A 331 7.46 -11.67 6.66
CA ILE A 331 6.66 -12.18 5.53
C ILE A 331 7.57 -12.49 4.34
N GLU A 332 8.51 -11.59 4.00
CA GLU A 332 9.50 -11.83 2.94
C GLU A 332 10.31 -13.12 3.20
N ALA A 333 10.74 -13.35 4.44
CA ALA A 333 11.45 -14.58 4.81
C ALA A 333 10.58 -15.84 4.62
N LYS A 334 9.27 -15.76 4.90
CA LYS A 334 8.33 -16.86 4.63
C LYS A 334 8.18 -17.11 3.13
N MET A 335 8.06 -16.04 2.32
CA MET A 335 8.00 -16.15 0.85
C MET A 335 9.28 -16.80 0.30
N ASN A 336 10.44 -16.33 0.71
CA ASN A 336 11.72 -16.91 0.30
C ASN A 336 11.86 -18.40 0.71
N ASN A 337 11.31 -18.80 1.85
CA ASN A 337 11.29 -20.21 2.24
C ASN A 337 10.45 -21.09 1.31
N ILE A 338 9.36 -20.52 0.75
CA ILE A 338 8.56 -21.20 -0.29
C ILE A 338 9.41 -21.33 -1.56
N ASP A 339 10.09 -20.26 -1.99
CA ASP A 339 10.98 -20.28 -3.15
C ASP A 339 12.12 -21.29 -2.99
N LEU A 340 12.72 -21.36 -1.81
CA LEU A 340 13.76 -22.34 -1.51
C LEU A 340 13.25 -23.80 -1.60
N LYS A 341 12.03 -24.06 -1.09
CA LYS A 341 11.41 -25.39 -1.22
C LYS A 341 11.13 -25.74 -2.67
N LEU A 342 10.60 -24.79 -3.45
CA LEU A 342 10.37 -24.96 -4.87
C LEU A 342 11.69 -25.18 -5.62
N ALA A 343 12.72 -24.37 -5.34
CA ALA A 343 14.04 -24.51 -5.94
C ALA A 343 14.68 -25.88 -5.67
N LYS A 344 14.54 -26.40 -4.44
CA LYS A 344 14.98 -27.76 -4.09
C LYS A 344 14.20 -28.85 -4.84
N ASN A 345 12.91 -28.65 -5.08
CA ASN A 345 12.10 -29.56 -5.89
C ASN A 345 12.58 -29.61 -7.36
N TYR A 346 13.10 -28.50 -7.89
CA TYR A 346 13.72 -28.46 -9.23
C TYR A 346 14.99 -29.30 -9.39
N LEU A 347 15.62 -29.73 -8.29
CA LEU A 347 16.74 -30.68 -8.33
C LEU A 347 16.27 -32.14 -8.54
N LEU A 348 14.98 -32.43 -8.31
CA LEU A 348 14.44 -33.76 -8.53
C LEU A 348 14.24 -34.02 -10.03
N PRO A 349 14.41 -35.25 -10.49
CA PRO A 349 14.04 -35.62 -11.85
C PRO A 349 12.53 -35.51 -12.04
N LYS A 350 12.09 -35.21 -13.25
CA LYS A 350 10.67 -35.36 -13.61
C LYS A 350 10.37 -36.84 -13.80
N LEU A 351 9.36 -37.31 -13.13
CA LEU A 351 8.79 -38.65 -13.32
C LEU A 351 7.28 -38.48 -13.37
N ASN A 352 6.74 -38.50 -14.59
CA ASN A 352 5.31 -38.39 -14.81
C ASN A 352 4.78 -39.76 -15.21
N ILE A 353 3.66 -40.13 -14.64
CA ILE A 353 2.85 -41.26 -15.07
C ILE A 353 1.58 -40.70 -15.68
N GLU A 354 1.27 -41.12 -16.87
CA GLU A 354 0.04 -40.76 -17.57
C GLU A 354 -0.71 -42.02 -17.96
N GLY A 355 -2.00 -41.93 -18.02
CA GLY A 355 -2.83 -43.03 -18.49
C GLY A 355 -4.27 -42.61 -18.72
N GLY A 356 -4.89 -43.30 -19.64
CA GLY A 356 -6.27 -43.01 -19.97
C GLY A 356 -6.82 -43.80 -21.14
N ARG A 357 -8.05 -43.54 -21.41
CA ARG A 357 -8.73 -44.01 -22.64
C ARG A 357 -8.70 -42.89 -23.66
N VAL A 358 -8.02 -43.11 -24.78
CA VAL A 358 -7.74 -42.13 -25.83
C VAL A 358 -6.90 -40.95 -25.32
N ASP A 359 -5.63 -40.99 -25.62
CA ASP A 359 -4.70 -39.91 -25.29
C ASP A 359 -4.73 -38.81 -26.38
N ALA A 360 -4.51 -37.58 -25.93
CA ALA A 360 -4.32 -36.43 -26.81
C ALA A 360 -3.04 -36.54 -27.68
N ALA A 361 -2.08 -37.37 -27.31
CA ALA A 361 -0.86 -37.60 -28.10
C ALA A 361 -1.01 -38.60 -29.21
N ALA A 362 -2.02 -39.47 -29.17
CA ALA A 362 -2.34 -40.39 -30.26
C ALA A 362 -3.47 -39.81 -31.14
N ASP A 363 -3.19 -38.71 -31.77
CA ASP A 363 -4.16 -37.77 -32.31
C ASP A 363 -5.11 -38.32 -33.38
N TRP A 364 -4.84 -39.49 -33.92
CA TRP A 364 -5.55 -40.02 -35.12
C TRP A 364 -6.19 -41.38 -34.92
N ILE A 365 -6.12 -41.92 -33.66
CA ILE A 365 -6.67 -43.25 -33.37
C ILE A 365 -8.09 -43.14 -32.84
N VAL A 366 -9.01 -43.74 -33.54
CA VAL A 366 -10.40 -43.90 -33.12
C VAL A 366 -10.66 -45.38 -32.84
N GLY A 367 -10.90 -45.69 -31.56
CA GLY A 367 -11.13 -47.07 -31.12
C GLY A 367 -11.13 -47.20 -29.60
N VAL A 368 -11.38 -48.41 -29.08
CA VAL A 368 -11.28 -48.71 -27.67
C VAL A 368 -9.80 -48.98 -27.34
N GLY A 369 -9.06 -47.89 -27.11
CA GLY A 369 -7.65 -47.99 -26.74
C GLY A 369 -7.43 -47.47 -25.30
N TYR A 370 -6.49 -48.06 -24.59
CA TYR A 370 -5.97 -47.54 -23.36
C TYR A 370 -4.49 -47.23 -23.55
N HIS A 371 -4.10 -46.04 -23.11
CA HIS A 371 -2.72 -45.58 -23.15
C HIS A 371 -2.20 -45.51 -21.72
N TYR A 372 -0.99 -46.01 -21.51
CA TYR A 372 -0.25 -45.86 -20.26
C TYR A 372 1.17 -45.48 -20.62
N GLY A 373 1.63 -44.37 -20.06
CA GLY A 373 2.96 -43.84 -20.30
C GLY A 373 3.68 -43.51 -19.01
N MET A 374 5.00 -43.60 -19.09
CA MET A 374 5.88 -43.09 -18.03
C MET A 374 6.98 -42.28 -18.69
N GLN A 375 7.07 -41.01 -18.31
CA GLN A 375 8.11 -40.11 -18.77
C GLN A 375 9.09 -39.82 -17.66
N PHE A 376 10.36 -40.13 -17.90
CA PHE A 376 11.45 -39.78 -17.01
C PHE A 376 12.38 -38.78 -17.71
N GLU A 377 12.64 -37.66 -17.04
CA GLU A 377 13.53 -36.59 -17.55
C GLU A 377 14.41 -36.09 -16.40
N MET A 378 15.73 -36.14 -16.60
CA MET A 378 16.70 -35.63 -15.62
C MET A 378 17.80 -34.87 -16.36
N PRO A 379 17.91 -33.53 -16.12
CA PRO A 379 19.04 -32.76 -16.62
C PRO A 379 20.35 -33.24 -15.98
N LEU A 380 21.33 -33.71 -16.77
CA LEU A 380 22.56 -34.31 -16.27
C LEU A 380 23.38 -33.38 -15.35
N PHE A 381 23.39 -32.07 -15.64
CA PHE A 381 24.17 -31.10 -14.87
C PHE A 381 23.34 -30.34 -13.85
N GLN A 382 22.02 -30.39 -13.90
CA GLN A 382 21.08 -29.72 -12.98
C GLN A 382 21.36 -28.22 -12.78
N ARG A 383 21.93 -27.54 -13.78
CA ARG A 383 22.38 -26.13 -13.66
C ARG A 383 21.26 -25.19 -13.29
N GLU A 384 20.07 -25.39 -13.87
CA GLU A 384 18.88 -24.57 -13.55
C GLU A 384 18.46 -24.73 -12.09
N GLY A 385 18.27 -25.97 -11.61
CA GLY A 385 17.88 -26.23 -10.24
C GLY A 385 18.91 -25.74 -9.23
N ARG A 386 20.20 -25.98 -9.49
CA ARG A 386 21.30 -25.48 -8.64
C ARG A 386 21.34 -23.96 -8.61
N GLY A 387 21.14 -23.28 -9.77
CA GLY A 387 21.07 -21.83 -9.83
C GLY A 387 19.93 -21.27 -9.01
N LYS A 388 18.72 -21.85 -9.12
CA LYS A 388 17.55 -21.46 -8.32
C LYS A 388 17.80 -21.62 -6.80
N VAL A 389 18.42 -22.75 -6.39
CA VAL A 389 18.76 -22.96 -4.97
C VAL A 389 19.77 -21.92 -4.49
N MET A 390 20.84 -21.68 -5.25
CA MET A 390 21.83 -20.65 -4.91
C MET A 390 21.21 -19.27 -4.76
N THR A 391 20.29 -18.90 -5.65
CA THR A 391 19.58 -17.61 -5.57
C THR A 391 18.74 -17.55 -4.29
N ALA A 392 17.89 -18.54 -4.03
CA ALA A 392 17.04 -18.55 -2.84
C ALA A 392 17.84 -18.58 -1.52
N GLU A 393 18.98 -19.26 -1.48
CA GLU A 393 19.90 -19.26 -0.32
C GLU A 393 20.60 -17.92 -0.16
N ALA A 394 21.00 -17.26 -1.25
CA ALA A 394 21.58 -15.92 -1.21
C ALA A 394 20.55 -14.89 -0.71
N ASP A 395 19.32 -14.97 -1.20
CA ASP A 395 18.21 -14.11 -0.75
C ASP A 395 17.92 -14.34 0.74
N GLN A 396 17.95 -15.59 1.20
CA GLN A 396 17.80 -15.91 2.63
C GLN A 396 18.89 -15.25 3.48
N GLN A 397 20.15 -15.30 3.04
CA GLN A 397 21.26 -14.65 3.75
C GLN A 397 21.09 -13.11 3.75
N GLN A 398 20.68 -12.52 2.64
CA GLN A 398 20.40 -11.09 2.58
C GLN A 398 19.26 -10.69 3.53
N LEU A 399 18.18 -11.48 3.60
CA LEU A 399 17.04 -11.22 4.50
C LEU A 399 17.46 -11.28 5.96
N VAL A 400 18.30 -12.26 6.35
CA VAL A 400 18.84 -12.34 7.73
C VAL A 400 19.64 -11.09 8.08
N LEU A 401 20.48 -10.59 7.17
CA LEU A 401 21.27 -9.37 7.41
C LEU A 401 20.38 -8.12 7.44
N LYS A 402 19.39 -8.01 6.55
CA LYS A 402 18.41 -6.93 6.56
C LYS A 402 17.62 -6.93 7.86
N GLN A 403 17.17 -8.10 8.32
CA GLN A 403 16.43 -8.23 9.57
C GLN A 403 17.27 -7.75 10.76
N LEU A 404 18.52 -8.22 10.86
CA LEU A 404 19.44 -7.79 11.90
C LEU A 404 19.63 -6.28 11.91
N TYR A 405 19.85 -5.68 10.74
CA TYR A 405 20.00 -4.23 10.59
C TYR A 405 18.72 -3.48 11.03
N THR A 406 17.55 -3.88 10.50
CA THR A 406 16.27 -3.23 10.80
C THR A 406 15.90 -3.35 12.27
N GLU A 407 16.14 -4.50 12.90
CA GLU A 407 15.93 -4.68 14.34
C GLU A 407 16.83 -3.77 15.20
N GLN A 408 18.04 -3.45 14.76
CA GLN A 408 18.86 -2.46 15.44
C GLN A 408 18.40 -1.03 15.14
N GLN A 409 18.03 -0.74 13.89
CA GLN A 409 17.54 0.58 13.51
C GLN A 409 16.31 0.99 14.31
N VAL A 410 15.31 0.12 14.50
CA VAL A 410 14.11 0.47 15.29
C VAL A 410 14.45 0.74 16.77
N LYS A 411 15.46 0.10 17.33
CA LYS A 411 15.95 0.42 18.69
C LYS A 411 16.64 1.79 18.75
N VAL A 412 17.43 2.11 17.72
CA VAL A 412 18.08 3.41 17.60
C VAL A 412 17.04 4.52 17.43
N ASP A 413 15.96 4.27 16.66
CA ASP A 413 14.85 5.21 16.51
C ASP A 413 14.22 5.54 17.87
N VAL A 414 14.00 4.55 18.75
CA VAL A 414 13.49 4.78 20.12
C VAL A 414 14.47 5.64 20.94
N ASP A 415 15.77 5.35 20.89
CA ASP A 415 16.77 6.15 21.59
C ASP A 415 16.85 7.58 21.06
N ASN A 416 16.76 7.75 19.74
CA ASN A 416 16.79 9.06 19.10
C ASN A 416 15.58 9.92 19.50
N TRP A 417 14.37 9.35 19.44
CA TRP A 417 13.18 10.09 19.85
C TRP A 417 13.12 10.36 21.34
N LEU A 418 13.67 9.47 22.18
CA LEU A 418 13.85 9.74 23.60
C LEU A 418 14.78 10.94 23.83
N SER A 419 15.93 10.94 23.16
CA SER A 419 16.88 12.06 23.22
C SER A 419 16.22 13.38 22.76
N ALA A 420 15.50 13.35 21.65
CA ALA A 420 14.75 14.50 21.14
C ALA A 420 13.73 15.00 22.17
N GLN A 421 12.97 14.12 22.81
CA GLN A 421 11.97 14.48 23.82
C GLN A 421 12.60 15.11 25.07
N VAL A 422 13.71 14.55 25.56
CA VAL A 422 14.46 15.10 26.72
C VAL A 422 14.97 16.51 26.40
N ARG A 423 15.64 16.67 25.25
CA ARG A 423 16.22 17.96 24.85
C ARG A 423 15.16 19.01 24.52
N ALA A 424 14.08 18.63 23.87
CA ALA A 424 12.98 19.55 23.59
C ALA A 424 12.33 20.04 24.90
N ARG A 425 12.11 19.16 25.87
CA ARG A 425 11.63 19.56 27.20
C ARG A 425 12.58 20.54 27.91
N ASP A 426 13.88 20.27 27.89
CA ASP A 426 14.88 21.17 28.50
C ASP A 426 14.89 22.53 27.79
N ARG A 427 14.73 22.54 26.44
CA ARG A 427 14.59 23.78 25.66
C ARG A 427 13.31 24.55 26.02
N VAL A 428 12.17 23.87 26.21
CA VAL A 428 10.93 24.54 26.67
C VAL A 428 11.15 25.27 27.97
N LYS A 429 11.81 24.64 28.97
CA LYS A 429 12.11 25.27 30.25
C LYS A 429 13.02 26.51 30.11
N ALA A 430 14.09 26.36 29.35
CA ALA A 430 15.03 27.46 29.10
C ALA A 430 14.37 28.61 28.34
N ALA A 431 13.58 28.32 27.28
CA ALA A 431 12.88 29.33 26.49
C ALA A 431 11.77 30.03 27.30
N THR A 432 11.08 29.30 28.17
CA THR A 432 10.08 29.91 29.09
C THR A 432 10.71 30.93 30.00
N GLU A 433 11.86 30.59 30.61
CA GLU A 433 12.58 31.51 31.48
C GLU A 433 13.19 32.69 30.71
N ALA A 434 13.75 32.43 29.51
CA ALA A 434 14.25 33.48 28.62
C ALA A 434 13.15 34.50 28.25
N LEU A 435 11.97 34.03 27.89
CA LEU A 435 10.84 34.90 27.60
C LEU A 435 10.39 35.70 28.82
N ARG A 436 10.35 35.08 30.00
CA ARG A 436 10.02 35.78 31.26
C ARG A 436 11.01 36.91 31.54
N LEU A 437 12.32 36.62 31.42
CA LEU A 437 13.37 37.63 31.62
C LEU A 437 13.34 38.72 30.54
N ALA A 438 13.11 38.37 29.28
CA ALA A 438 12.97 39.34 28.18
C ALA A 438 11.83 40.33 28.45
N LYS A 439 10.65 39.84 28.90
CA LYS A 439 9.52 40.69 29.31
C LYS A 439 9.86 41.60 30.47
N THR A 440 10.54 41.10 31.50
CA THR A 440 10.98 41.93 32.66
C THR A 440 11.94 43.04 32.22
N LEU A 441 12.87 42.74 31.30
CA LEU A 441 13.80 43.74 30.74
C LEU A 441 13.06 44.78 29.87
N GLU A 442 12.08 44.35 29.08
CA GLU A 442 11.25 45.23 28.25
C GLU A 442 10.44 46.19 29.14
N GLU A 443 9.76 45.68 30.16
CA GLU A 443 9.01 46.49 31.14
C GLU A 443 9.90 47.51 31.85
N GLY A 444 11.09 47.11 32.29
CA GLY A 444 12.09 48.00 32.92
C GLY A 444 12.57 49.08 31.95
N GLU A 445 12.88 48.75 30.71
CA GLU A 445 13.33 49.74 29.73
C GLU A 445 12.21 50.69 29.32
N ARG A 446 10.97 50.24 29.26
CA ARG A 446 9.78 51.07 29.02
C ARG A 446 9.57 52.07 30.15
N THR A 447 9.78 51.64 31.39
CA THR A 447 9.74 52.54 32.58
C THR A 447 10.82 53.61 32.51
N ARG A 448 12.06 53.24 32.16
CA ARG A 448 13.18 54.19 31.99
C ARG A 448 12.90 55.19 30.84
N PHE A 449 12.30 54.73 29.74
CA PHE A 449 11.92 55.59 28.63
C PHE A 449 10.87 56.60 29.06
N ASN A 450 9.85 56.23 29.81
CA ASN A 450 8.83 57.12 30.32
C ASN A 450 9.40 58.17 31.28
N MET A 451 10.48 57.86 31.97
CA MET A 451 11.22 58.80 32.83
C MET A 451 12.25 59.67 32.07
N GLY A 452 12.39 59.46 30.73
CA GLY A 452 13.39 60.15 29.92
C GLY A 452 14.83 59.67 30.14
N ALA A 453 15.05 58.52 30.79
CA ALA A 453 16.38 57.97 31.13
C ALA A 453 16.96 57.05 30.06
N THR A 454 16.26 56.82 28.95
CA THR A 454 16.69 56.02 27.80
C THR A 454 16.06 56.49 26.51
N THR A 455 16.48 55.97 25.35
CA THR A 455 15.95 56.31 24.02
C THR A 455 14.98 55.26 23.50
N VAL A 456 14.16 55.62 22.51
CA VAL A 456 13.24 54.73 21.82
C VAL A 456 13.94 53.50 21.20
N LEU A 457 15.19 53.67 20.80
CA LEU A 457 15.98 52.58 20.21
C LEU A 457 16.16 51.40 21.17
N PHE A 458 16.48 51.66 22.44
CA PHE A 458 16.65 50.59 23.42
C PHE A 458 15.33 49.89 23.74
N VAL A 459 14.22 50.61 23.77
CA VAL A 459 12.91 50.00 23.97
C VAL A 459 12.56 49.08 22.78
N ASN A 460 12.76 49.57 21.56
CA ASN A 460 12.56 48.75 20.34
C ASN A 460 13.41 47.49 20.37
N LEU A 461 14.68 47.59 20.81
CA LEU A 461 15.56 46.42 20.94
C LEU A 461 15.01 45.39 21.95
N ARG A 462 14.52 45.84 23.14
CA ARG A 462 13.95 44.93 24.13
C ARG A 462 12.67 44.25 23.64
N GLU A 463 11.83 44.97 22.94
CA GLU A 463 10.63 44.39 22.35
C GLU A 463 10.92 43.34 21.25
N ARG A 464 11.96 43.56 20.43
CA ARG A 464 12.41 42.54 19.47
C ARG A 464 12.84 41.28 20.21
N ASN A 465 13.63 41.43 21.29
CA ASN A 465 14.06 40.29 22.12
C ASN A 465 12.88 39.52 22.71
N VAL A 466 11.77 40.20 23.07
CA VAL A 466 10.56 39.52 23.56
C VAL A 466 9.90 38.71 22.42
N VAL A 467 9.81 39.27 21.21
CA VAL A 467 9.28 38.59 20.02
C VAL A 467 10.13 37.34 19.70
N ASP A 468 11.46 37.50 19.65
CA ASP A 468 12.39 36.41 19.34
C ASP A 468 12.31 35.30 20.41
N SER A 469 12.27 35.68 21.70
CA SER A 469 12.13 34.71 22.80
C SER A 469 10.80 33.97 22.77
N ALA A 470 9.71 34.64 22.35
CA ALA A 470 8.40 34.02 22.17
C ALA A 470 8.41 33.01 20.99
N TYR A 471 9.09 33.35 19.89
CA TYR A 471 9.25 32.44 18.73
C TYR A 471 9.99 31.17 19.12
N GLU A 472 11.09 31.32 19.85
CA GLU A 472 11.87 30.16 20.34
C GLU A 472 11.06 29.29 21.31
N LEU A 473 10.24 29.91 22.18
CA LEU A 473 9.36 29.13 23.06
C LEU A 473 8.33 28.32 22.29
N TYR A 474 7.59 28.93 21.34
CA TYR A 474 6.58 28.21 20.57
C TYR A 474 7.20 27.11 19.72
N ARG A 475 8.37 27.35 19.13
CA ARG A 475 9.10 26.31 18.40
C ARG A 475 9.52 25.16 19.32
N ALA A 476 10.07 25.45 20.48
CA ALA A 476 10.45 24.43 21.45
C ALA A 476 9.26 23.60 21.95
N GLN A 477 8.10 24.24 22.15
CA GLN A 477 6.85 23.55 22.53
C GLN A 477 6.37 22.61 21.42
N ALA A 478 6.44 23.03 20.17
CA ALA A 478 6.09 22.17 19.02
C ALA A 478 7.07 21.00 18.88
N ASP A 479 8.38 21.25 18.96
CA ASP A 479 9.41 20.21 18.91
C ASP A 479 9.18 19.16 20.02
N TYR A 480 8.79 19.60 21.22
CA TYR A 480 8.43 18.69 22.31
C TYR A 480 7.18 17.86 21.99
N ALA A 481 6.14 18.49 21.43
CA ALA A 481 4.92 17.80 21.06
C ALA A 481 5.16 16.79 19.90
N VAL A 482 5.95 17.18 18.89
CA VAL A 482 6.39 16.28 17.80
C VAL A 482 7.19 15.10 18.34
N SER A 483 8.10 15.33 19.32
CA SER A 483 8.90 14.25 19.90
C SER A 483 8.05 13.18 20.60
N LYS A 484 6.92 13.57 21.20
CA LYS A 484 5.94 12.61 21.76
C LYS A 484 5.30 11.75 20.67
N GLY A 485 4.88 12.38 19.57
CA GLY A 485 4.36 11.68 18.39
C GLY A 485 5.41 10.75 17.77
N GLY A 486 6.64 11.22 17.64
CA GLY A 486 7.78 10.44 17.16
C GLY A 486 8.10 9.21 18.03
N MET A 487 7.96 9.33 19.36
CA MET A 487 8.10 8.18 20.26
C MET A 487 7.00 7.13 20.02
N LEU A 488 5.76 7.54 19.79
CA LEU A 488 4.67 6.61 19.45
C LEU A 488 4.92 5.93 18.10
N TRP A 489 5.46 6.68 17.13
CA TRP A 489 5.89 6.13 15.83
C TRP A 489 7.02 5.11 16.01
N ALA A 490 8.07 5.45 16.76
CA ALA A 490 9.22 4.58 16.99
C ALA A 490 8.84 3.24 17.65
N ARG A 491 7.83 3.26 18.53
CA ARG A 491 7.27 2.05 19.17
C ARG A 491 6.36 1.23 18.25
N GLY A 492 5.96 1.76 17.09
CA GLY A 492 4.98 1.14 16.19
C GLY A 492 3.51 1.38 16.60
N ASN A 493 3.24 2.18 17.63
CA ASN A 493 1.87 2.39 18.09
C ASN A 493 1.00 3.16 17.09
N LEU A 494 1.60 4.02 16.25
CA LEU A 494 0.89 4.72 15.17
C LEU A 494 0.53 3.80 13.98
N SER A 495 1.05 2.58 13.95
CA SER A 495 0.68 1.60 12.93
C SER A 495 -0.70 0.97 13.19
N LYS A 496 -1.16 1.01 14.43
CA LYS A 496 -2.43 0.42 14.88
C LYS A 496 -3.60 1.31 14.44
N PRO A 497 -4.72 0.72 13.99
CA PRO A 497 -5.91 1.50 13.65
C PRO A 497 -6.45 2.22 14.89
N TRP A 498 -7.01 3.40 14.67
CA TRP A 498 -7.69 4.15 15.74
C TRP A 498 -8.93 3.37 16.22
N PRO A 499 -9.23 3.34 17.54
CA PRO A 499 -10.42 2.64 18.05
C PRO A 499 -11.70 3.20 17.43
N GLU A 500 -12.61 2.32 17.01
CA GLU A 500 -13.89 2.73 16.40
C GLU A 500 -14.72 3.65 17.30
N SER A 501 -14.68 3.43 18.62
CA SER A 501 -15.34 4.29 19.61
C SER A 501 -14.83 5.73 19.62
N GLU A 502 -13.56 5.93 19.32
CA GLU A 502 -12.95 7.26 19.20
C GLU A 502 -13.25 7.87 17.83
N LEU A 503 -13.20 7.07 16.76
CA LEU A 503 -13.54 7.52 15.40
C LEU A 503 -14.98 7.99 15.29
N ALA A 504 -15.91 7.33 15.98
CA ALA A 504 -17.33 7.68 16.00
C ALA A 504 -17.59 9.12 16.50
N LYS A 505 -16.67 9.70 17.28
CA LYS A 505 -16.77 11.10 17.73
C LYS A 505 -16.57 12.11 16.59
N TYR A 506 -15.86 11.72 15.53
CA TYR A 506 -15.43 12.62 14.44
C TYR A 506 -16.12 12.33 13.10
N GLY A 507 -16.98 11.33 13.04
CA GLY A 507 -17.77 11.00 11.87
C GLY A 507 -18.07 9.51 11.76
N ASN A 508 -19.10 9.17 10.99
CA ASN A 508 -19.41 7.76 10.72
C ASN A 508 -18.52 7.26 9.57
N PRO A 509 -17.67 6.24 9.77
CA PRO A 509 -16.85 5.68 8.70
C PRO A 509 -17.67 5.20 7.48
N LEU A 510 -18.95 4.87 7.67
CA LEU A 510 -19.85 4.44 6.60
C LEU A 510 -20.39 5.61 5.75
N THR A 511 -20.53 6.81 6.31
CA THR A 511 -20.95 8.02 5.56
C THR A 511 -19.79 8.74 4.89
N ALA A 512 -18.57 8.59 5.39
CA ALA A 512 -17.36 9.05 4.72
C ALA A 512 -17.03 8.23 3.45
N ALA A 513 -17.64 7.06 3.29
CA ALA A 513 -17.56 6.26 2.09
C ALA A 513 -18.60 6.72 1.06
N GLY A 514 -18.36 7.84 0.41
CA GLY A 514 -19.03 8.20 -0.87
C GLY A 514 -18.74 7.19 -2.01
N MET A 515 -18.43 5.95 -1.67
CA MET A 515 -18.31 4.78 -2.53
C MET A 515 -19.46 3.79 -2.25
N ASN A 516 -20.72 4.26 -2.32
CA ASN A 516 -21.89 3.37 -2.36
C ASN A 516 -21.99 2.51 -3.63
N GLY A 517 -20.88 2.31 -4.36
CA GLY A 517 -20.82 1.46 -5.56
C GLY A 517 -20.10 0.12 -5.40
N TYR A 518 -19.32 -0.10 -4.34
CA TYR A 518 -18.66 -1.39 -4.12
C TYR A 518 -19.44 -2.20 -3.08
N LYS A 519 -20.54 -2.84 -3.51
CA LYS A 519 -21.07 -4.00 -2.82
C LYS A 519 -19.95 -5.04 -2.71
N GLN A 520 -19.66 -5.50 -1.50
CA GLN A 520 -18.79 -6.65 -1.29
C GLN A 520 -19.34 -7.82 -2.10
N PRO A 521 -18.63 -8.39 -3.07
CA PRO A 521 -19.07 -9.63 -3.68
C PRO A 521 -18.83 -10.75 -2.67
N GLY A 522 -19.94 -11.38 -2.25
CA GLY A 522 -19.93 -12.71 -1.65
C GLY A 522 -19.63 -12.79 -0.16
N ARG A 523 -20.65 -12.52 0.64
CA ARG A 523 -21.07 -13.41 1.71
C ARG A 523 -22.42 -13.98 1.25
N ASP A 524 -22.34 -15.08 0.55
CA ASP A 524 -23.36 -16.12 0.46
C ASP A 524 -22.64 -17.47 0.38
#